data_fe4057ad3748c891dfc7fdf7b12728b2
#
_entry.id   fe4057ad3748c891dfc7fdf7b12728b2
#
_cell.length_a   1.000
_cell.length_b   1.000
_cell.length_c   1.000
_cell.angle_alpha   90.00
_cell.angle_beta   90.00
_cell.angle_gamma   90.00
#
_symmetry.space_group_name_H-M   'P 1'
#
loop_
_entity.id
_entity.type
_entity.pdbx_description
1 polymer ?
#
loop_
_entity_poly.entity_id
_entity_poly.type
_entity_poly.pdbx_seq_one_letter_code
_entity_poly.pdbx_strand_id
1 'polypeptide(L)'
;MSENHRDLVQRFVDMINSHDVSTMAEHTAVDHIDHNPIVADGIEANTAFFQSIFDAFPDVKVVAHDLIVDGDRVAGRFEYSGTHQGPFFGIPATGRTLNFQSIDIWRVENGLLAEHWDQLDVAGMFHQLGADFYALQGE
;
A
#
# COMPACT_ATOMS: atom_id res chain seq x y z
N MET A 1 11.57 -8.01 18.76
CA MET A 1 11.17 -9.41 18.65
C MET A 1 10.55 -9.63 17.29
N SER A 2 10.93 -10.72 16.61
CA SER A 2 10.47 -10.98 15.25
C SER A 2 8.95 -11.16 15.15
N GLU A 3 8.33 -11.75 16.16
CA GLU A 3 6.87 -11.90 16.19
C GLU A 3 6.18 -10.54 16.17
N ASN A 4 6.70 -9.59 16.95
CA ASN A 4 6.12 -8.24 17.00
C ASN A 4 6.30 -7.49 15.69
N HIS A 5 7.41 -7.73 14.99
CA HIS A 5 7.64 -7.11 13.68
C HIS A 5 6.65 -7.64 12.65
N ARG A 6 6.41 -8.93 12.64
CA ARG A 6 5.41 -9.54 11.76
C ARG A 6 4.02 -9.00 12.09
N ASP A 7 3.70 -8.88 13.38
CA ASP A 7 2.40 -8.37 13.83
C ASP A 7 2.16 -6.93 13.41
N LEU A 8 3.21 -6.10 13.37
CA LEU A 8 3.07 -4.72 12.89
C LEU A 8 2.60 -4.68 11.45
N VAL A 9 3.22 -5.50 10.59
CA VAL A 9 2.81 -5.57 9.18
C VAL A 9 1.40 -6.16 9.07
N GLN A 10 1.07 -7.15 9.92
CA GLN A 10 -0.28 -7.71 9.93
C GLN A 10 -1.32 -6.64 10.30
N ARG A 11 -1.02 -5.75 11.26
CA ARG A 11 -1.90 -4.65 11.62
C ARG A 11 -2.09 -3.68 10.44
N PHE A 12 -1.02 -3.43 9.70
CA PHE A 12 -1.09 -2.62 8.49
C PHE A 12 -2.03 -3.27 7.45
N VAL A 13 -1.89 -4.58 7.23
CA VAL A 13 -2.79 -5.35 6.35
C VAL A 13 -4.24 -5.26 6.85
N ASP A 14 -4.44 -5.42 8.15
CA ASP A 14 -5.79 -5.34 8.74
C ASP A 14 -6.41 -3.96 8.54
N MET A 15 -5.60 -2.91 8.63
CA MET A 15 -6.07 -1.54 8.39
C MET A 15 -6.59 -1.39 6.95
N ILE A 16 -5.85 -1.90 5.97
CA ILE A 16 -6.28 -1.83 4.58
C ILE A 16 -7.60 -2.58 4.41
N ASN A 17 -7.70 -3.79 4.96
CA ASN A 17 -8.91 -4.62 4.82
C ASN A 17 -10.11 -4.06 5.58
N SER A 18 -9.89 -3.23 6.58
CA SER A 18 -10.98 -2.56 7.31
C SER A 18 -11.47 -1.29 6.63
N HIS A 19 -10.71 -0.77 5.66
CA HIS A 19 -11.01 0.50 4.96
C HIS A 19 -11.10 1.69 5.94
N ASP A 20 -10.29 1.66 7.00
CA ASP A 20 -10.34 2.66 8.06
C ASP A 20 -8.91 3.01 8.49
N VAL A 21 -8.51 4.27 8.26
CA VAL A 21 -7.16 4.74 8.56
C VAL A 21 -6.96 5.14 10.01
N SER A 22 -7.97 5.01 10.86
CA SER A 22 -7.91 5.52 12.24
C SER A 22 -6.84 4.83 13.09
N THR A 23 -6.39 3.63 12.70
CA THR A 23 -5.38 2.87 13.45
C THR A 23 -3.95 3.13 13.01
N MET A 24 -3.72 4.04 12.06
CA MET A 24 -2.37 4.24 11.47
C MET A 24 -1.28 4.46 12.52
N ALA A 25 -1.56 5.27 13.55
CA ALA A 25 -0.56 5.59 14.57
C ALA A 25 -0.17 4.38 15.43
N GLU A 26 -0.96 3.31 15.39
CA GLU A 26 -0.67 2.11 16.17
C GLU A 26 0.43 1.25 15.54
N HIS A 27 0.71 1.44 14.25
CA HIS A 27 1.72 0.62 13.56
C HIS A 27 2.70 1.44 12.72
N THR A 28 2.47 2.73 12.49
CA THR A 28 3.29 3.56 11.60
C THR A 28 3.87 4.75 12.37
N ALA A 29 5.18 4.99 12.19
CA ALA A 29 5.85 6.09 12.85
C ALA A 29 5.41 7.44 12.26
N VAL A 30 5.40 8.47 13.11
CA VAL A 30 5.02 9.83 12.71
C VAL A 30 5.91 10.35 11.58
N ASP A 31 7.21 10.05 11.66
CA ASP A 31 8.21 10.48 10.68
C ASP A 31 8.57 9.38 9.68
N HIS A 32 7.62 8.53 9.37
CA HIS A 32 7.77 7.42 8.43
C HIS A 32 8.35 7.90 7.09
N ILE A 33 9.36 7.17 6.61
CA ILE A 33 10.03 7.47 5.33
C ILE A 33 9.49 6.50 4.28
N ASP A 34 8.97 7.03 3.19
CA ASP A 34 8.44 6.20 2.12
C ASP A 34 9.28 6.38 0.84
N HIS A 35 9.76 5.27 0.30
CA HIS A 35 10.54 5.29 -0.94
C HIS A 35 9.68 5.06 -2.18
N ASN A 36 8.37 4.88 -2.02
CA ASN A 36 7.45 4.86 -3.13
C ASN A 36 7.29 6.29 -3.66
N PRO A 37 7.58 6.56 -4.94
CA PRO A 37 7.63 7.94 -5.44
C PRO A 37 6.28 8.67 -5.43
N ILE A 38 5.18 7.95 -5.25
CA ILE A 38 3.85 8.57 -5.22
C ILE A 38 3.35 8.85 -3.81
N VAL A 39 4.13 8.51 -2.78
CA VAL A 39 3.76 8.73 -1.37
C VAL A 39 4.84 9.57 -0.71
N ALA A 40 4.48 10.72 -0.19
CA ALA A 40 5.41 11.57 0.55
C ALA A 40 5.69 10.99 1.94
N ASP A 41 6.78 11.45 2.57
CA ASP A 41 7.15 11.01 3.92
C ASP A 41 6.15 11.50 4.97
N GLY A 42 6.08 10.77 6.07
CA GLY A 42 5.28 11.12 7.23
C GLY A 42 3.94 10.40 7.28
N ILE A 43 3.46 10.22 8.49
CA ILE A 43 2.21 9.48 8.74
C ILE A 43 1.00 10.19 8.12
N GLU A 44 1.01 11.52 8.06
CA GLU A 44 -0.12 12.26 7.50
C GLU A 44 -0.25 11.98 5.99
N ALA A 45 0.86 12.03 5.26
CA ALA A 45 0.87 11.72 3.82
C ALA A 45 0.47 10.28 3.56
N ASN A 46 0.99 9.37 4.38
CA ASN A 46 0.68 7.94 4.25
C ASN A 46 -0.81 7.68 4.50
N THR A 47 -1.36 8.31 5.54
CA THR A 47 -2.79 8.19 5.86
C THR A 47 -3.65 8.73 4.72
N ALA A 48 -3.30 9.89 4.18
CA ALA A 48 -4.03 10.48 3.05
C ALA A 48 -3.98 9.60 1.82
N PHE A 49 -2.83 8.98 1.57
CA PHE A 49 -2.67 8.05 0.45
C PHE A 49 -3.64 6.87 0.57
N PHE A 50 -3.67 6.21 1.73
CA PHE A 50 -4.57 5.06 1.92
C PHE A 50 -6.03 5.47 1.90
N GLN A 51 -6.38 6.64 2.42
CA GLN A 51 -7.75 7.13 2.28
C GLN A 51 -8.12 7.29 0.81
N SER A 52 -7.21 7.78 -0.02
CA SER A 52 -7.47 7.91 -1.46
C SER A 52 -7.65 6.53 -2.14
N ILE A 53 -6.93 5.52 -1.66
CA ILE A 53 -7.12 4.14 -2.14
C ILE A 53 -8.51 3.63 -1.78
N PHE A 54 -8.96 3.87 -0.56
CA PHE A 54 -10.30 3.45 -0.14
C PHE A 54 -11.40 4.18 -0.92
N ASP A 55 -11.17 5.45 -1.25
CA ASP A 55 -12.11 6.22 -2.06
C ASP A 55 -12.18 5.70 -3.49
N ALA A 56 -11.02 5.32 -4.06
CA ALA A 56 -10.94 4.79 -5.42
C ALA A 56 -11.44 3.35 -5.51
N PHE A 57 -11.18 2.54 -4.48
CA PHE A 57 -11.52 1.12 -4.42
C PHE A 57 -12.21 0.81 -3.10
N PRO A 58 -13.50 1.12 -2.97
CA PRO A 58 -14.22 0.93 -1.70
C PRO A 58 -14.23 -0.52 -1.20
N ASP A 59 -14.00 -1.48 -2.08
CA ASP A 59 -13.97 -2.91 -1.76
C ASP A 59 -12.54 -3.48 -1.74
N VAL A 60 -11.50 -2.62 -1.64
CA VAL A 60 -10.12 -3.08 -1.69
C VAL A 60 -9.85 -4.15 -0.63
N LYS A 61 -9.13 -5.18 -1.05
CA LYS A 61 -8.70 -6.27 -0.19
C LYS A 61 -7.24 -6.59 -0.48
N VAL A 62 -6.48 -6.87 0.57
CA VAL A 62 -5.09 -7.28 0.45
C VAL A 62 -4.89 -8.61 1.16
N VAL A 63 -4.11 -9.50 0.53
CA VAL A 63 -3.69 -10.77 1.10
C VAL A 63 -2.17 -10.77 1.19
N ALA A 64 -1.63 -11.04 2.38
CA ALA A 64 -0.20 -11.25 2.56
C ALA A 64 0.10 -12.73 2.31
N HIS A 65 0.75 -13.02 1.18
CA HIS A 65 1.12 -14.40 0.87
C HIS A 65 2.36 -14.85 1.61
N ASP A 66 3.31 -13.94 1.81
CA ASP A 66 4.53 -14.22 2.55
C ASP A 66 4.88 -13.03 3.43
N LEU A 67 5.36 -13.30 4.63
CA LEU A 67 5.98 -12.31 5.52
C LEU A 67 7.27 -12.92 6.04
N ILE A 68 8.40 -12.28 5.74
CA ILE A 68 9.73 -12.76 6.09
C ILE A 68 10.38 -11.72 6.97
N VAL A 69 10.82 -12.12 8.16
CA VAL A 69 11.43 -11.21 9.14
C VAL A 69 12.92 -11.53 9.27
N ASP A 70 13.75 -10.49 9.16
CA ASP A 70 15.17 -10.58 9.41
C ASP A 70 15.63 -9.32 10.16
N GLY A 71 15.93 -9.49 11.45
CA GLY A 71 16.31 -8.36 12.30
C GLY A 71 15.21 -7.32 12.38
N ASP A 72 15.54 -6.07 12.01
CA ASP A 72 14.61 -4.96 12.01
C ASP A 72 13.84 -4.81 10.69
N ARG A 73 13.97 -5.78 9.77
CA ARG A 73 13.33 -5.73 8.46
C ARG A 73 12.24 -6.77 8.34
N VAL A 74 11.15 -6.38 7.68
CA VAL A 74 10.08 -7.30 7.30
C VAL A 74 9.86 -7.16 5.80
N ALA A 75 9.95 -8.28 5.07
CA ALA A 75 9.61 -8.32 3.66
C ALA A 75 8.29 -9.04 3.48
N GLY A 76 7.44 -8.55 2.58
CA GLY A 76 6.15 -9.17 2.31
C GLY A 76 5.85 -9.24 0.82
N ARG A 77 5.10 -10.26 0.44
CA ARG A 77 4.55 -10.41 -0.90
C ARG A 77 3.02 -10.33 -0.78
N PHE A 78 2.43 -9.36 -1.48
CA PHE A 78 1.02 -9.03 -1.31
C PHE A 78 0.26 -9.10 -2.62
N GLU A 79 -1.01 -9.43 -2.51
CA GLU A 79 -1.94 -9.40 -3.63
C GLU A 79 -3.11 -8.50 -3.26
N TYR A 80 -3.38 -7.51 -4.11
CA TYR A 80 -4.46 -6.56 -3.92
C TYR A 80 -5.55 -6.80 -4.95
N SER A 81 -6.80 -6.61 -4.54
CA SER A 81 -7.93 -6.64 -5.47
C SER A 81 -8.93 -5.58 -5.09
N GLY A 82 -9.67 -5.08 -6.07
CA GLY A 82 -10.71 -4.10 -5.84
C GLY A 82 -11.37 -3.66 -7.14
N THR A 83 -12.48 -2.95 -7.01
CA THR A 83 -13.24 -2.41 -8.12
C THR A 83 -13.03 -0.91 -8.20
N HIS A 84 -12.64 -0.41 -9.37
CA HIS A 84 -12.33 1.00 -9.60
C HIS A 84 -13.62 1.83 -9.67
N GLN A 85 -13.99 2.44 -8.57
CA GLN A 85 -15.23 3.17 -8.42
C GLN A 85 -15.04 4.65 -8.09
N GLY A 86 -13.80 5.11 -7.94
CA GLY A 86 -13.47 6.52 -7.75
C GLY A 86 -12.23 6.89 -8.52
N PRO A 87 -11.90 8.19 -8.62
CA PRO A 87 -10.72 8.62 -9.39
C PRO A 87 -9.42 7.99 -8.85
N PHE A 88 -8.54 7.56 -9.75
CA PHE A 88 -7.26 6.96 -9.39
C PHE A 88 -6.24 7.38 -10.46
N PHE A 89 -5.16 8.04 -10.03
CA PHE A 89 -4.16 8.63 -10.93
C PHE A 89 -4.79 9.51 -12.01
N GLY A 90 -5.84 10.26 -11.64
CA GLY A 90 -6.54 11.11 -12.58
C GLY A 90 -7.47 10.38 -13.54
N ILE A 91 -7.57 9.05 -13.43
CA ILE A 91 -8.46 8.25 -14.27
C ILE A 91 -9.83 8.18 -13.59
N PRO A 92 -10.90 8.65 -14.24
CA PRO A 92 -12.25 8.52 -13.67
C PRO A 92 -12.65 7.06 -13.49
N ALA A 93 -13.59 6.82 -12.58
CA ALA A 93 -14.06 5.47 -12.27
C ALA A 93 -14.43 4.69 -13.55
N THR A 94 -13.82 3.52 -13.70
CA THR A 94 -14.04 2.64 -14.86
C THR A 94 -15.02 1.51 -14.57
N GLY A 95 -15.25 1.20 -13.29
CA GLY A 95 -16.00 0.03 -12.88
C GLY A 95 -15.25 -1.28 -13.08
N ARG A 96 -14.00 -1.23 -13.51
CA ARG A 96 -13.19 -2.42 -13.77
C ARG A 96 -12.65 -3.00 -12.48
N THR A 97 -12.47 -4.32 -12.45
CA THR A 97 -11.83 -5.01 -11.33
C THR A 97 -10.33 -5.06 -11.56
N LEU A 98 -9.56 -4.71 -10.53
CA LEU A 98 -8.12 -4.81 -10.54
C LEU A 98 -7.67 -5.96 -9.64
N ASN A 99 -6.61 -6.63 -10.08
CA ASN A 99 -5.85 -7.57 -9.26
C ASN A 99 -4.37 -7.35 -9.56
N PHE A 100 -3.59 -6.96 -8.55
CA PHE A 100 -2.17 -6.67 -8.76
C PHE A 100 -1.37 -7.09 -7.55
N GLN A 101 -0.06 -7.17 -7.71
CA GLN A 101 0.85 -7.64 -6.67
C GLN A 101 1.90 -6.61 -6.35
N SER A 102 2.44 -6.69 -5.14
CA SER A 102 3.59 -5.91 -4.73
C SER A 102 4.52 -6.74 -3.86
N ILE A 103 5.78 -6.33 -3.84
CA ILE A 103 6.75 -6.81 -2.86
C ILE A 103 7.21 -5.60 -2.08
N ASP A 104 7.11 -5.68 -0.77
CA ASP A 104 7.34 -4.56 0.13
C ASP A 104 8.38 -4.94 1.18
N ILE A 105 9.18 -3.96 1.60
CA ILE A 105 10.10 -4.11 2.72
C ILE A 105 9.86 -2.94 3.68
N TRP A 106 9.79 -3.24 4.96
CA TRP A 106 9.74 -2.24 6.03
C TRP A 106 10.93 -2.38 6.96
N ARG A 107 11.37 -1.25 7.49
CA ARG A 107 12.27 -1.20 8.64
C ARG A 107 11.45 -0.82 9.87
N VAL A 108 11.67 -1.57 10.94
CA VAL A 108 10.99 -1.33 12.22
C VAL A 108 11.94 -0.60 13.16
N GLU A 109 11.43 0.42 13.82
CA GLU A 109 12.18 1.16 14.83
C GLU A 109 11.22 1.58 15.95
N ASN A 110 11.64 1.36 17.19
CA ASN A 110 10.84 1.70 18.37
C ASN A 110 9.42 1.11 18.33
N GLY A 111 9.29 -0.10 17.81
CA GLY A 111 8.00 -0.80 17.74
C GLY A 111 7.04 -0.30 16.69
N LEU A 112 7.51 0.50 15.72
CA LEU A 112 6.67 1.05 14.66
C LEU A 112 7.34 0.87 13.29
N LEU A 113 6.52 0.88 12.24
CA LEU A 113 7.01 0.87 10.86
C LEU A 113 7.57 2.25 10.55
N ALA A 114 8.89 2.34 10.37
CA ALA A 114 9.61 3.60 10.26
C ALA A 114 10.03 3.94 8.84
N GLU A 115 10.19 2.93 7.98
CA GLU A 115 10.68 3.13 6.61
C GLU A 115 10.15 2.02 5.72
N HIS A 116 9.83 2.37 4.47
CA HIS A 116 9.15 1.46 3.55
C HIS A 116 9.70 1.59 2.13
N TRP A 117 9.91 0.45 1.50
CA TRP A 117 10.26 0.30 0.07
C TRP A 117 9.27 -0.65 -0.57
N ASP A 118 8.93 -0.44 -1.83
CA ASP A 118 8.10 -1.40 -2.55
C ASP A 118 8.42 -1.45 -4.04
N GLN A 119 7.98 -2.54 -4.66
CA GLN A 119 7.92 -2.70 -6.11
C GLN A 119 6.48 -3.09 -6.43
N LEU A 120 5.75 -2.17 -6.97
CA LEU A 120 4.33 -2.31 -7.28
C LEU A 120 4.17 -2.52 -8.78
N ASP A 121 3.32 -3.45 -9.18
CA ASP A 121 3.04 -3.71 -10.60
C ASP A 121 2.15 -2.62 -11.19
N VAL A 122 2.72 -1.43 -11.35
CA VAL A 122 1.99 -0.25 -11.85
C VAL A 122 1.57 -0.43 -13.31
N ALA A 123 2.43 -1.01 -14.13
CA ALA A 123 2.10 -1.25 -15.55
C ALA A 123 0.90 -2.18 -15.68
N GLY A 124 0.86 -3.24 -14.87
CA GLY A 124 -0.29 -4.16 -14.84
C GLY A 124 -1.57 -3.49 -14.40
N MET A 125 -1.47 -2.60 -13.39
CA MET A 125 -2.62 -1.84 -12.92
C MET A 125 -3.22 -0.98 -14.04
N PHE A 126 -2.38 -0.21 -14.75
CA PHE A 126 -2.86 0.64 -15.83
C PHE A 126 -3.42 -0.17 -16.99
N HIS A 127 -2.80 -1.30 -17.31
CA HIS A 127 -3.33 -2.20 -18.34
C HIS A 127 -4.74 -2.68 -17.96
N GLN A 128 -4.94 -3.08 -16.71
CA GLN A 128 -6.25 -3.55 -16.23
C GLN A 128 -7.30 -2.43 -16.24
N LEU A 129 -6.86 -1.18 -16.02
CA LEU A 129 -7.75 -0.01 -16.10
C LEU A 129 -8.07 0.38 -17.55
N GLY A 130 -7.44 -0.25 -18.53
CA GLY A 130 -7.61 0.12 -19.93
C GLY A 130 -6.86 1.38 -20.31
N ALA A 131 -5.84 1.77 -19.51
CA ALA A 131 -5.02 2.93 -19.77
C ALA A 131 -3.64 2.52 -20.26
N ASP A 132 -3.00 3.38 -21.06
CA ASP A 132 -1.65 3.15 -21.52
C ASP A 132 -0.68 3.85 -20.57
N PHE A 133 0.03 3.03 -19.78
CA PHE A 133 0.99 3.53 -18.80
C PHE A 133 2.06 4.41 -19.43
N TYR A 134 2.56 4.02 -20.60
CA TYR A 134 3.62 4.78 -21.28
C TYR A 134 3.08 6.08 -21.85
N ALA A 135 1.84 6.10 -22.35
CA ALA A 135 1.21 7.31 -22.83
C ALA A 135 1.01 8.31 -21.69
N LEU A 136 0.69 7.85 -20.49
CA LEU A 136 0.52 8.74 -19.33
C LEU A 136 1.84 9.34 -18.86
N GLN A 137 2.98 8.70 -19.15
CA GLN A 137 4.30 9.19 -18.77
C GLN A 137 5.01 9.92 -19.88
N GLY A 138 4.68 9.62 -21.12
CA GLY A 138 5.44 10.05 -22.28
C GLY A 138 5.23 11.50 -22.67
N GLU A 139 4.25 12.10 -22.09
CA GLU A 139 3.87 13.44 -22.47
C GLU A 139 4.19 14.44 -21.36
#